data_4d278aab9232c5bda45385f464426494
#
_entry.id   4d278aab9232c5bda45385f464426494
#
_cell.length_a   1.000
_cell.length_b   1.000
_cell.length_c   1.000
_cell.angle_alpha   90.00
_cell.angle_beta   90.00
_cell.angle_gamma   90.00
#
_symmetry.space_group_name_H-M   'P 1'
#
loop_
_entity.id
_entity.type
_entity.pdbx_description
1 polymer ?
#
loop_
_entity_poly.entity_id
_entity_poly.type
_entity_poly.pdbx_seq_one_letter_code
_entity_poly.pdbx_strand_id
1 'polypeptide(L)'
;MNNKEYLEKYYKGNIIDAYKRLESGEPVQYIVGNVDFYGNKININKNVLIPRFETETLVEKTINYIKKYFDKNVDVLDIGTGSGCIAIALKHELNCNIDACDISDLALDVARINAKENNCQINFYKSNFLDNIEKKYDVIISNPPYISYNEEIEDIVKNNEPHLALYSDNNGLKSYEEIINNIEKNLKEKAIIAFEIGRTQGSYIKELIEKNLKDTKVFIEKDLSQNDRYVFAFYNINE
;
A
#
# COMPACT_ATOMS: atom_id res chain seq x y z
N MET A 1 16.05 18.23 -4.33
CA MET A 1 15.15 19.40 -4.18
C MET A 1 14.77 19.49 -2.71
N ASN A 2 15.00 20.64 -2.07
CA ASN A 2 14.61 20.83 -0.67
C ASN A 2 13.11 21.20 -0.58
N ASN A 3 12.55 21.20 0.65
CA ASN A 3 11.11 21.42 0.87
C ASN A 3 10.62 22.81 0.39
N LYS A 4 11.44 23.85 0.47
CA LYS A 4 11.09 25.20 0.00
C LYS A 4 11.02 25.22 -1.54
N GLU A 5 12.02 24.68 -2.20
CA GLU A 5 12.04 24.52 -3.66
C GLU A 5 10.84 23.69 -4.16
N TYR A 6 10.47 22.65 -3.39
CA TYR A 6 9.31 21.83 -3.70
C TYR A 6 8.01 22.65 -3.62
N LEU A 7 7.82 23.44 -2.57
CA LEU A 7 6.67 24.35 -2.43
C LEU A 7 6.60 25.37 -3.57
N GLU A 8 7.71 26.05 -3.87
CA GLU A 8 7.76 27.05 -4.94
C GLU A 8 7.40 26.49 -6.29
N LYS A 9 7.76 25.22 -6.53
CA LYS A 9 7.48 24.53 -7.81
C LYS A 9 6.05 24.01 -7.93
N TYR A 10 5.49 23.45 -6.86
CA TYR A 10 4.26 22.65 -6.96
C TYR A 10 3.06 23.29 -6.26
N TYR A 11 3.26 24.17 -5.27
CA TYR A 11 2.16 24.79 -4.56
C TYR A 11 1.58 25.97 -5.34
N LYS A 12 0.26 26.00 -5.49
CA LYS A 12 -0.45 27.05 -6.26
C LYS A 12 -1.25 28.03 -5.40
N GLY A 13 -1.16 27.92 -4.09
CA GLY A 13 -1.87 28.78 -3.16
C GLY A 13 -1.01 29.94 -2.63
N ASN A 14 -1.38 30.47 -1.46
CA ASN A 14 -0.62 31.52 -0.79
C ASN A 14 0.70 30.96 -0.23
N ILE A 15 1.82 31.29 -0.84
CA ILE A 15 3.15 30.76 -0.48
C ILE A 15 3.57 31.16 0.96
N ILE A 16 3.12 32.30 1.46
CA ILE A 16 3.43 32.75 2.82
C ILE A 16 2.78 31.81 3.85
N ASP A 17 1.53 31.44 3.62
CA ASP A 17 0.83 30.47 4.49
C ASP A 17 1.44 29.07 4.39
N ALA A 18 1.87 28.67 3.19
CA ALA A 18 2.59 27.41 2.98
C ALA A 18 3.90 27.36 3.78
N TYR A 19 4.67 28.45 3.81
CA TYR A 19 5.89 28.50 4.61
C TYR A 19 5.61 28.42 6.12
N LYS A 20 4.56 29.07 6.63
CA LYS A 20 4.16 28.96 8.05
C LYS A 20 3.81 27.50 8.41
N ARG A 21 3.07 26.81 7.54
CA ARG A 21 2.72 25.40 7.74
C ARG A 21 3.98 24.52 7.73
N LEU A 22 4.91 24.76 6.81
CA LEU A 22 6.19 24.05 6.76
C LEU A 22 7.02 24.27 8.02
N GLU A 23 7.10 25.52 8.51
CA GLU A 23 7.82 25.88 9.72
C GLU A 23 7.16 25.29 10.99
N SER A 24 5.85 25.03 10.95
CA SER A 24 5.16 24.33 12.03
C SER A 24 5.37 22.80 12.02
N GLY A 25 6.14 22.27 11.07
CA GLY A 25 6.46 20.85 10.97
C GLY A 25 5.48 20.02 10.14
N GLU A 26 4.60 20.66 9.36
CA GLU A 26 3.70 19.93 8.47
C GLU A 26 4.48 19.38 7.24
N PRO A 27 4.27 18.10 6.85
CA PRO A 27 4.90 17.54 5.63
C PRO A 27 4.59 18.38 4.40
N VAL A 28 5.63 18.68 3.62
CA VAL A 28 5.48 19.48 2.40
C VAL A 28 4.47 18.91 1.42
N GLN A 29 4.34 17.59 1.39
CA GLN A 29 3.39 16.88 0.54
C GLN A 29 1.94 17.18 0.93
N TYR A 30 1.63 17.25 2.22
CA TYR A 30 0.29 17.64 2.68
C TYR A 30 0.00 19.13 2.42
N ILE A 31 1.03 19.98 2.47
CA ILE A 31 0.87 21.40 2.13
C ILE A 31 0.53 21.55 0.64
N VAL A 32 1.22 20.81 -0.24
CA VAL A 32 0.96 20.77 -1.69
C VAL A 32 -0.37 20.07 -1.99
N GLY A 33 -0.75 19.07 -1.18
CA GLY A 33 -2.01 18.33 -1.28
C GLY A 33 -2.00 17.19 -2.29
N ASN A 34 -0.89 16.92 -2.95
CA ASN A 34 -0.73 15.79 -3.87
C ASN A 34 0.73 15.37 -4.01
N VAL A 35 0.93 14.14 -4.49
CA VAL A 35 2.24 13.59 -4.89
C VAL A 35 2.10 12.92 -6.25
N ASP A 36 3.22 12.74 -6.94
CA ASP A 36 3.33 11.77 -8.03
C ASP A 36 3.60 10.39 -7.43
N PHE A 37 2.87 9.37 -7.90
CA PHE A 37 3.10 7.97 -7.54
C PHE A 37 2.94 7.12 -8.79
N TYR A 38 4.03 6.50 -9.20
CA TYR A 38 4.07 5.64 -10.40
C TYR A 38 3.51 6.37 -11.65
N GLY A 39 3.87 7.66 -11.82
CA GLY A 39 3.38 8.51 -12.91
C GLY A 39 1.93 8.98 -12.77
N ASN A 40 1.28 8.72 -11.65
CA ASN A 40 -0.10 9.15 -11.38
C ASN A 40 -0.12 10.26 -10.36
N LYS A 41 -0.93 11.29 -10.59
CA LYS A 41 -1.17 12.34 -9.59
C LYS A 41 -2.12 11.82 -8.51
N ILE A 42 -1.65 11.71 -7.28
CA ILE A 42 -2.40 11.23 -6.13
C ILE A 42 -2.62 12.37 -5.13
N ASN A 43 -3.86 12.78 -4.93
CA ASN A 43 -4.21 13.72 -3.88
C ASN A 43 -4.06 13.05 -2.51
N ILE A 44 -3.55 13.81 -1.58
CA ILE A 44 -3.32 13.36 -0.21
C ILE A 44 -3.71 14.44 0.79
N ASN A 45 -4.05 14.01 1.98
CA ASN A 45 -4.29 14.83 3.15
C ASN A 45 -3.97 14.00 4.41
N LYS A 46 -4.16 14.60 5.59
CA LYS A 46 -3.88 13.97 6.89
C LYS A 46 -4.64 12.66 7.20
N ASN A 47 -5.56 12.25 6.32
CA ASN A 47 -6.36 11.03 6.49
C ASN A 47 -5.72 9.80 5.82
N VAL A 48 -4.66 9.98 5.04
CA VAL A 48 -3.97 8.91 4.30
C VAL A 48 -2.46 9.01 4.46
N LEU A 49 -1.79 7.87 4.45
CA LEU A 49 -0.34 7.80 4.40
C LEU A 49 0.16 8.52 3.14
N ILE A 50 1.25 9.28 3.25
CA ILE A 50 1.95 9.83 2.09
C ILE A 50 2.56 8.65 1.32
N PRO A 51 2.21 8.41 0.04
CA PRO A 51 2.78 7.32 -0.75
C PRO A 51 4.30 7.36 -0.77
N ARG A 52 4.93 6.19 -0.59
CA ARG A 52 6.39 6.02 -0.49
C ARG A 52 6.97 5.44 -1.76
N PHE A 53 8.23 5.75 -2.02
CA PHE A 53 8.95 5.22 -3.19
C PHE A 53 9.11 3.69 -3.15
N GLU A 54 9.31 3.12 -1.97
CA GLU A 54 9.37 1.67 -1.78
C GLU A 54 8.09 0.98 -2.25
N THR A 55 6.95 1.62 -2.03
CA THR A 55 5.64 1.11 -2.47
C THR A 55 5.50 1.11 -4.00
N GLU A 56 6.14 2.05 -4.72
CA GLU A 56 6.21 1.99 -6.20
C GLU A 56 6.96 0.73 -6.67
N THR A 57 8.03 0.33 -5.96
CA THR A 57 8.76 -0.90 -6.26
C THR A 57 7.92 -2.15 -5.99
N LEU A 58 7.09 -2.16 -4.92
CA LEU A 58 6.12 -3.23 -4.70
C LEU A 58 5.16 -3.38 -5.89
N VAL A 59 4.64 -2.26 -6.39
CA VAL A 59 3.75 -2.22 -7.56
C VAL A 59 4.46 -2.76 -8.80
N GLU A 60 5.66 -2.26 -9.11
CA GLU A 60 6.46 -2.69 -10.27
C GLU A 60 6.70 -4.20 -10.27
N LYS A 61 7.16 -4.74 -9.14
CA LYS A 61 7.42 -6.17 -8.99
C LYS A 61 6.13 -6.99 -9.13
N THR A 62 5.04 -6.53 -8.55
CA THR A 62 3.72 -7.18 -8.66
C THR A 62 3.25 -7.22 -10.11
N ILE A 63 3.39 -6.12 -10.87
CA ILE A 63 3.08 -6.07 -12.30
C ILE A 63 3.90 -7.10 -13.08
N ASN A 64 5.21 -7.19 -12.80
CA ASN A 64 6.09 -8.13 -13.47
C ASN A 64 5.69 -9.59 -13.20
N TYR A 65 5.32 -9.91 -11.95
CA TYR A 65 4.83 -11.25 -11.61
C TYR A 65 3.46 -11.56 -12.22
N ILE A 66 2.54 -10.59 -12.27
CA ILE A 66 1.26 -10.76 -12.97
C ILE A 66 1.49 -11.08 -14.43
N LYS A 67 2.33 -10.29 -15.13
CA LYS A 67 2.67 -10.53 -16.54
C LYS A 67 3.36 -11.87 -16.80
N LYS A 68 4.12 -12.38 -15.80
CA LYS A 68 4.81 -13.68 -15.91
C LYS A 68 3.87 -14.87 -15.72
N TYR A 69 2.92 -14.78 -14.81
CA TYR A 69 2.16 -15.96 -14.36
C TYR A 69 0.69 -15.98 -14.79
N PHE A 70 0.16 -14.88 -15.33
CA PHE A 70 -1.23 -14.77 -15.76
C PHE A 70 -1.33 -14.26 -17.20
N ASP A 71 -2.05 -14.99 -18.04
CA ASP A 71 -2.27 -14.64 -19.46
C ASP A 71 -3.52 -13.82 -19.72
N LYS A 72 -4.34 -13.56 -18.69
CA LYS A 72 -5.68 -12.96 -18.79
C LYS A 72 -5.85 -11.82 -17.80
N ASN A 73 -6.96 -11.12 -17.94
CA ASN A 73 -7.42 -10.16 -16.93
C ASN A 73 -7.47 -10.82 -15.55
N VAL A 74 -6.78 -10.25 -14.61
CA VAL A 74 -6.73 -10.71 -13.22
C VAL A 74 -7.68 -9.90 -12.35
N ASP A 75 -8.20 -10.54 -11.30
CA ASP A 75 -8.88 -9.86 -10.21
C ASP A 75 -7.86 -9.56 -9.12
N VAL A 76 -7.72 -8.29 -8.76
CA VAL A 76 -6.76 -7.81 -7.77
C VAL A 76 -7.50 -7.22 -6.57
N LEU A 77 -7.03 -7.48 -5.37
CA LEU A 77 -7.45 -6.80 -4.14
C LEU A 77 -6.29 -6.02 -3.55
N ASP A 78 -6.49 -4.71 -3.34
CA ASP A 78 -5.60 -3.83 -2.59
C ASP A 78 -6.14 -3.66 -1.17
N ILE A 79 -5.43 -4.21 -0.17
CA ILE A 79 -5.84 -4.17 1.25
C ILE A 79 -5.15 -3.00 1.96
N GLY A 80 -5.92 -2.17 2.68
CA GLY A 80 -5.41 -0.97 3.31
C GLY A 80 -5.03 0.08 2.27
N THR A 81 -5.93 0.33 1.32
CA THR A 81 -5.65 1.10 0.09
C THR A 81 -5.25 2.55 0.35
N GLY A 82 -5.57 3.13 1.50
CA GLY A 82 -5.22 4.50 1.86
C GLY A 82 -5.67 5.52 0.83
N SER A 83 -4.73 6.13 0.13
CA SER A 83 -5.00 7.08 -0.95
C SER A 83 -5.47 6.44 -2.26
N GLY A 84 -5.45 5.11 -2.37
CA GLY A 84 -5.73 4.38 -3.60
C GLY A 84 -4.55 4.29 -4.57
N CYS A 85 -3.35 4.71 -4.16
CA CYS A 85 -2.21 4.84 -5.06
C CYS A 85 -1.78 3.51 -5.70
N ILE A 86 -1.75 2.41 -4.94
CA ILE A 86 -1.44 1.06 -5.44
C ILE A 86 -2.49 0.61 -6.47
N ALA A 87 -3.77 0.68 -6.08
CA ALA A 87 -4.88 0.28 -6.92
C ALA A 87 -4.92 1.06 -8.26
N ILE A 88 -4.68 2.38 -8.21
CA ILE A 88 -4.66 3.24 -9.40
C ILE A 88 -3.48 2.90 -10.31
N ALA A 89 -2.28 2.74 -9.75
CA ALA A 89 -1.08 2.38 -10.51
C ALA A 89 -1.25 1.02 -11.23
N LEU A 90 -1.75 0.01 -10.52
CA LEU A 90 -2.05 -1.30 -11.13
C LEU A 90 -3.11 -1.20 -12.23
N LYS A 91 -4.15 -0.38 -12.03
CA LYS A 91 -5.22 -0.20 -13.02
C LYS A 91 -4.74 0.43 -14.31
N HIS A 92 -3.79 1.36 -14.26
CA HIS A 92 -3.21 1.99 -15.45
C HIS A 92 -2.26 1.06 -16.21
N GLU A 93 -1.49 0.25 -15.47
CA GLU A 93 -0.47 -0.62 -16.07
C GLU A 93 -1.01 -1.94 -16.60
N LEU A 94 -2.18 -2.36 -16.11
CA LEU A 94 -2.75 -3.67 -16.37
C LEU A 94 -4.22 -3.57 -16.77
N ASN A 95 -4.63 -4.43 -17.70
CA ASN A 95 -6.05 -4.65 -17.94
C ASN A 95 -6.60 -5.64 -16.90
N CYS A 96 -6.91 -5.12 -15.70
CA CYS A 96 -7.34 -5.92 -14.55
C CYS A 96 -8.61 -5.35 -13.90
N ASN A 97 -9.33 -6.18 -13.16
CA ASN A 97 -10.37 -5.74 -12.25
C ASN A 97 -9.75 -5.47 -10.90
N ILE A 98 -10.01 -4.30 -10.34
CA ILE A 98 -9.45 -3.95 -9.04
C ILE A 98 -10.58 -3.67 -8.06
N ASP A 99 -10.49 -4.36 -6.94
CA ASP A 99 -11.21 -4.07 -5.71
C ASP A 99 -10.19 -3.55 -4.69
N ALA A 100 -10.58 -2.59 -3.86
CA ALA A 100 -9.72 -2.00 -2.86
C ALA A 100 -10.50 -1.83 -1.55
N CYS A 101 -9.87 -2.06 -0.42
CA CYS A 101 -10.53 -1.89 0.87
C CYS A 101 -9.68 -1.13 1.87
N ASP A 102 -10.38 -0.46 2.78
CA ASP A 102 -9.77 0.23 3.93
C ASP A 102 -10.77 0.24 5.10
N ILE A 103 -10.27 0.32 6.31
CA ILE A 103 -11.10 0.45 7.52
C ILE A 103 -11.58 1.89 7.70
N SER A 104 -10.85 2.88 7.16
CA SER A 104 -11.11 4.31 7.28
C SER A 104 -12.01 4.81 6.15
N ASP A 105 -13.21 5.28 6.47
CA ASP A 105 -14.08 5.96 5.51
C ASP A 105 -13.40 7.20 4.91
N LEU A 106 -12.63 7.93 5.71
CA LEU A 106 -11.92 9.13 5.27
C LEU A 106 -10.81 8.80 4.25
N ALA A 107 -10.14 7.65 4.41
CA ALA A 107 -9.17 7.18 3.43
C ALA A 107 -9.88 6.75 2.13
N LEU A 108 -10.99 6.01 2.24
CA LEU A 108 -11.79 5.61 1.08
C LEU A 108 -12.34 6.82 0.30
N ASP A 109 -12.70 7.90 0.97
CA ASP A 109 -13.14 9.13 0.29
C ASP A 109 -12.00 9.74 -0.54
N VAL A 110 -10.78 9.78 0.01
CA VAL A 110 -9.59 10.22 -0.75
C VAL A 110 -9.33 9.28 -1.93
N ALA A 111 -9.37 7.96 -1.72
CA ALA A 111 -9.14 6.97 -2.77
C ALA A 111 -10.17 7.08 -3.91
N ARG A 112 -11.46 7.30 -3.60
CA ARG A 112 -12.52 7.50 -4.61
C ARG A 112 -12.29 8.76 -5.44
N ILE A 113 -11.87 9.87 -4.80
CA ILE A 113 -11.51 11.11 -5.50
C ILE A 113 -10.35 10.84 -6.45
N ASN A 114 -9.30 10.18 -5.98
CA ASN A 114 -8.12 9.87 -6.78
C ASN A 114 -8.45 8.94 -7.95
N ALA A 115 -9.23 7.89 -7.73
CA ALA A 115 -9.66 6.99 -8.80
C ALA A 115 -10.45 7.74 -9.88
N LYS A 116 -11.36 8.63 -9.49
CA LYS A 116 -12.12 9.47 -10.41
C LYS A 116 -11.23 10.41 -11.22
N GLU A 117 -10.30 11.13 -10.57
CA GLU A 117 -9.39 12.06 -11.23
C GLU A 117 -8.41 11.39 -12.18
N ASN A 118 -8.03 10.13 -11.86
CA ASN A 118 -7.18 9.30 -12.71
C ASN A 118 -7.97 8.43 -13.71
N ASN A 119 -9.29 8.62 -13.85
CA ASN A 119 -10.16 7.85 -14.76
C ASN A 119 -10.08 6.32 -14.53
N CYS A 120 -9.86 5.88 -13.31
CA CYS A 120 -9.78 4.48 -12.91
C CYS A 120 -11.12 3.98 -12.38
N GLN A 121 -11.63 2.87 -12.91
CA GLN A 121 -12.77 2.17 -12.35
C GLN A 121 -12.27 1.15 -11.32
N ILE A 122 -12.49 1.44 -10.04
CA ILE A 122 -12.09 0.64 -8.88
C ILE A 122 -13.30 0.53 -7.95
N ASN A 123 -13.55 -0.67 -7.41
CA ASN A 123 -14.59 -0.87 -6.40
C ASN A 123 -13.99 -0.71 -5.01
N PHE A 124 -14.58 0.12 -4.18
CA PHE A 124 -14.08 0.41 -2.83
C PHE A 124 -15.01 -0.14 -1.77
N TYR A 125 -14.45 -0.90 -0.83
CA TYR A 125 -15.16 -1.53 0.28
C TYR A 125 -14.63 -1.02 1.63
N LYS A 126 -15.54 -0.76 2.58
CA LYS A 126 -15.14 -0.58 3.98
C LYS A 126 -14.94 -1.95 4.61
N SER A 127 -13.72 -2.26 5.00
CA SER A 127 -13.37 -3.53 5.64
C SER A 127 -12.17 -3.36 6.56
N ASN A 128 -12.20 -4.02 7.71
CA ASN A 128 -10.99 -4.29 8.47
C ASN A 128 -10.32 -5.48 7.79
N PHE A 129 -9.28 -5.19 7.01
CA PHE A 129 -8.62 -6.16 6.13
C PHE A 129 -9.64 -6.98 5.32
N LEU A 130 -9.80 -8.27 5.61
CA LEU A 130 -10.62 -9.22 4.85
C LEU A 130 -12.01 -9.51 5.44
N ASP A 131 -12.42 -8.81 6.51
CA ASP A 131 -13.65 -9.13 7.25
C ASP A 131 -14.91 -9.09 6.36
N ASN A 132 -15.02 -8.09 5.48
CA ASN A 132 -16.16 -7.89 4.59
C ASN A 132 -15.85 -8.23 3.12
N ILE A 133 -14.83 -9.04 2.86
CA ILE A 133 -14.41 -9.43 1.51
C ILE A 133 -14.82 -10.88 1.27
N GLU A 134 -15.78 -11.08 0.36
CA GLU A 134 -16.30 -12.41 0.01
C GLU A 134 -15.71 -12.98 -1.30
N LYS A 135 -15.27 -12.09 -2.20
CA LYS A 135 -14.74 -12.46 -3.52
C LYS A 135 -13.34 -13.08 -3.40
N LYS A 136 -13.00 -13.91 -4.39
CA LYS A 136 -11.67 -14.49 -4.56
C LYS A 136 -10.87 -13.76 -5.62
N TYR A 137 -9.55 -13.67 -5.42
CA TYR A 137 -8.64 -12.88 -6.23
C TYR A 137 -7.47 -13.69 -6.75
N ASP A 138 -6.96 -13.29 -7.91
CA ASP A 138 -5.71 -13.79 -8.49
C ASP A 138 -4.51 -13.14 -7.81
N VAL A 139 -4.69 -11.90 -7.32
CA VAL A 139 -3.63 -11.14 -6.64
C VAL A 139 -4.20 -10.41 -5.44
N ILE A 140 -3.53 -10.54 -4.30
CA ILE A 140 -3.77 -9.72 -3.10
C ILE A 140 -2.50 -8.96 -2.80
N ILE A 141 -2.59 -7.63 -2.78
CA ILE A 141 -1.48 -6.72 -2.50
C ILE A 141 -1.81 -5.85 -1.29
N SER A 142 -0.82 -5.56 -0.47
CA SER A 142 -0.99 -4.65 0.67
C SER A 142 0.32 -4.02 1.11
N ASN A 143 0.25 -2.75 1.49
CA ASN A 143 1.21 -2.11 2.38
C ASN A 143 0.50 -1.82 3.71
N PRO A 144 0.33 -2.82 4.59
CA PRO A 144 -0.41 -2.66 5.83
C PRO A 144 0.43 -1.92 6.88
N PRO A 145 -0.17 -1.38 7.95
CA PRO A 145 0.58 -0.83 9.06
C PRO A 145 1.54 -1.88 9.64
N TYR A 146 2.82 -1.51 9.81
CA TYR A 146 3.85 -2.46 10.26
C TYR A 146 4.82 -1.90 11.30
N ILE A 147 4.64 -0.66 11.75
CA ILE A 147 5.52 -0.03 12.74
C ILE A 147 5.07 -0.47 14.13
N SER A 148 6.02 -0.92 14.95
CA SER A 148 5.76 -1.20 16.37
C SER A 148 5.54 0.11 17.13
N TYR A 149 4.60 0.12 18.09
CA TYR A 149 4.43 1.27 18.99
C TYR A 149 5.67 1.62 19.80
N ASN A 150 6.62 0.69 19.93
CA ASN A 150 7.90 0.90 20.63
C ASN A 150 9.03 1.34 19.68
N GLU A 151 8.77 1.45 18.38
CA GLU A 151 9.75 1.87 17.39
C GLU A 151 9.80 3.40 17.30
N GLU A 152 11.01 3.95 17.35
CA GLU A 152 11.22 5.38 17.14
C GLU A 152 11.16 5.69 15.64
N ILE A 153 10.29 6.62 15.27
CA ILE A 153 10.17 7.14 13.92
C ILE A 153 10.33 8.66 13.94
N GLU A 154 10.56 9.25 12.78
CA GLU A 154 10.70 10.69 12.64
C GLU A 154 9.46 11.44 13.16
N ASP A 155 9.68 12.48 13.97
CA ASP A 155 8.61 13.28 14.57
C ASP A 155 7.64 13.85 13.52
N ILE A 156 8.13 14.20 12.34
CA ILE A 156 7.30 14.70 11.25
C ILE A 156 6.28 13.64 10.78
N VAL A 157 6.65 12.39 10.71
CA VAL A 157 5.76 11.27 10.37
C VAL A 157 4.79 11.02 11.53
N LYS A 158 5.33 10.84 12.73
CA LYS A 158 4.57 10.55 13.94
C LYS A 158 3.46 11.54 14.25
N ASN A 159 3.75 12.84 14.05
CA ASN A 159 2.84 13.92 14.45
C ASN A 159 1.84 14.31 13.35
N ASN A 160 2.04 13.90 12.12
CA ASN A 160 1.23 14.37 11.01
C ASN A 160 0.49 13.27 10.24
N GLU A 161 1.06 12.06 10.14
CA GLU A 161 0.43 10.98 9.36
C GLU A 161 -0.52 10.15 10.25
N PRO A 162 -1.56 9.53 9.67
CA PRO A 162 -2.57 8.82 10.46
C PRO A 162 -1.96 7.59 11.16
N HIS A 163 -2.04 7.52 12.47
CA HIS A 163 -1.49 6.44 13.29
C HIS A 163 -2.03 5.06 12.87
N LEU A 164 -3.28 5.01 12.41
CA LEU A 164 -3.92 3.80 11.90
C LEU A 164 -3.19 3.22 10.66
N ALA A 165 -2.53 4.07 9.88
CA ALA A 165 -1.76 3.65 8.71
C ALA A 165 -0.28 3.34 9.04
N LEU A 166 0.19 3.67 10.24
CA LEU A 166 1.58 3.51 10.65
C LEU A 166 1.76 2.30 11.57
N TYR A 167 0.98 2.25 12.64
CA TYR A 167 1.26 1.36 13.78
C TYR A 167 0.43 0.08 13.75
N SER A 168 1.07 -1.00 14.14
CA SER A 168 0.45 -2.30 14.35
C SER A 168 0.97 -2.94 15.64
N ASP A 169 0.07 -3.61 16.36
CA ASP A 169 0.41 -4.36 17.55
C ASP A 169 1.35 -5.54 17.26
N ASN A 170 1.72 -6.27 18.30
CA ASN A 170 2.62 -7.44 18.22
C ASN A 170 3.91 -7.13 17.44
N ASN A 171 4.62 -6.07 17.86
CA ASN A 171 5.85 -5.60 17.20
C ASN A 171 5.67 -5.29 15.71
N GLY A 172 4.52 -4.76 15.34
CA GLY A 172 4.19 -4.42 13.95
C GLY A 172 3.70 -5.59 13.10
N LEU A 173 3.45 -6.77 13.70
CA LEU A 173 3.10 -7.99 12.98
C LEU A 173 1.60 -8.28 12.93
N LYS A 174 0.80 -7.62 13.78
CA LYS A 174 -0.62 -7.92 13.95
C LYS A 174 -1.41 -7.82 12.66
N SER A 175 -1.14 -6.81 11.84
CA SER A 175 -1.81 -6.63 10.53
C SER A 175 -1.59 -7.84 9.61
N TYR A 176 -0.36 -8.34 9.54
CA TYR A 176 -0.04 -9.53 8.72
C TYR A 176 -0.71 -10.77 9.28
N GLU A 177 -0.74 -10.94 10.62
CA GLU A 177 -1.42 -12.07 11.25
C GLU A 177 -2.91 -12.07 10.91
N GLU A 178 -3.59 -10.94 11.00
CA GLU A 178 -5.01 -10.83 10.67
C GLU A 178 -5.30 -11.11 9.20
N ILE A 179 -4.45 -10.60 8.30
CA ILE A 179 -4.60 -10.86 6.86
C ILE A 179 -4.33 -12.34 6.55
N ILE A 180 -3.17 -12.86 6.95
CA ILE A 180 -2.70 -14.19 6.54
C ILE A 180 -3.57 -15.31 7.12
N ASN A 181 -4.03 -15.18 8.37
CA ASN A 181 -4.91 -16.17 9.00
C ASN A 181 -6.27 -16.30 8.31
N ASN A 182 -6.69 -15.31 7.53
CA ASN A 182 -7.99 -15.27 6.86
C ASN A 182 -7.91 -15.29 5.34
N ILE A 183 -6.72 -15.26 4.73
CA ILE A 183 -6.51 -14.96 3.32
C ILE A 183 -6.96 -16.11 2.40
N GLU A 184 -6.85 -17.37 2.83
CA GLU A 184 -7.09 -18.56 1.96
C GLU A 184 -8.49 -18.54 1.33
N LYS A 185 -9.51 -18.12 2.08
CA LYS A 185 -10.89 -18.02 1.56
C LYS A 185 -11.04 -17.04 0.40
N ASN A 186 -10.12 -16.07 0.30
CA ASN A 186 -10.12 -15.02 -0.72
C ASN A 186 -9.13 -15.29 -1.87
N LEU A 187 -8.43 -16.43 -1.88
CA LEU A 187 -7.55 -16.83 -2.99
C LEU A 187 -8.31 -17.66 -4.04
N LYS A 188 -8.04 -17.38 -5.31
CA LYS A 188 -8.41 -18.28 -6.40
C LYS A 188 -7.52 -19.52 -6.41
N GLU A 189 -7.77 -20.43 -7.36
CA GLU A 189 -7.04 -21.69 -7.51
C GLU A 189 -5.53 -21.50 -7.57
N LYS A 190 -5.07 -20.45 -8.25
CA LYS A 190 -3.70 -19.95 -8.18
C LYS A 190 -3.71 -18.45 -7.84
N ALA A 191 -2.79 -17.99 -7.01
CA ALA A 191 -2.76 -16.60 -6.63
C ALA A 191 -1.36 -16.11 -6.25
N ILE A 192 -1.17 -14.78 -6.31
CA ILE A 192 -0.01 -14.07 -5.81
C ILE A 192 -0.43 -13.23 -4.61
N ILE A 193 0.37 -13.28 -3.55
CA ILE A 193 0.26 -12.39 -2.39
C ILE A 193 1.51 -11.53 -2.37
N ALA A 194 1.33 -10.21 -2.27
CA ALA A 194 2.41 -9.23 -2.26
C ALA A 194 2.27 -8.29 -1.07
N PHE A 195 3.28 -8.27 -0.20
CA PHE A 195 3.32 -7.38 0.96
C PHE A 195 4.55 -6.47 0.94
N GLU A 196 4.36 -5.18 1.26
CA GLU A 196 5.44 -4.37 1.82
C GLU A 196 5.59 -4.69 3.30
N ILE A 197 6.83 -4.73 3.80
CA ILE A 197 7.16 -5.17 5.16
C ILE A 197 8.21 -4.27 5.83
N GLY A 198 8.25 -4.27 7.14
CA GLY A 198 9.38 -3.74 7.91
C GLY A 198 10.63 -4.64 7.76
N ARG A 199 11.81 -4.02 7.78
CA ARG A 199 13.11 -4.65 7.47
C ARG A 199 13.47 -5.93 8.26
N THR A 200 12.83 -6.18 9.39
CA THR A 200 13.11 -7.32 10.27
C THR A 200 11.98 -8.35 10.32
N GLN A 201 10.91 -8.14 9.54
CA GLN A 201 9.67 -8.91 9.65
C GLN A 201 9.59 -10.08 8.65
N GLY A 202 10.46 -10.09 7.63
CA GLY A 202 10.36 -11.00 6.50
C GLY A 202 10.31 -12.47 6.87
N SER A 203 11.21 -12.95 7.74
CA SER A 203 11.28 -14.36 8.15
C SER A 203 10.00 -14.81 8.86
N TYR A 204 9.47 -14.00 9.79
CA TYR A 204 8.23 -14.32 10.49
C TYR A 204 7.02 -14.39 9.54
N ILE A 205 6.89 -13.39 8.65
CA ILE A 205 5.77 -13.34 7.69
C ILE A 205 5.85 -14.54 6.73
N LYS A 206 7.05 -14.90 6.27
CA LYS A 206 7.28 -16.09 5.45
C LYS A 206 6.82 -17.36 6.16
N GLU A 207 7.28 -17.59 7.38
CA GLU A 207 6.88 -18.76 8.17
C GLU A 207 5.38 -18.82 8.43
N LEU A 208 4.76 -17.65 8.68
CA LEU A 208 3.31 -17.55 8.88
C LEU A 208 2.53 -17.92 7.62
N ILE A 209 2.96 -17.47 6.45
CA ILE A 209 2.34 -17.81 5.17
C ILE A 209 2.49 -19.32 4.90
N GLU A 210 3.70 -19.88 5.01
CA GLU A 210 3.98 -21.29 4.74
C GLU A 210 3.23 -22.23 5.71
N LYS A 211 2.96 -21.77 6.93
CA LYS A 211 2.14 -22.50 7.92
C LYS A 211 0.66 -22.53 7.54
N ASN A 212 0.11 -21.41 7.03
CA ASN A 212 -1.32 -21.25 6.77
C ASN A 212 -1.73 -21.69 5.36
N LEU A 213 -0.82 -21.58 4.39
CA LEU A 213 -1.10 -21.87 2.98
C LEU A 213 -0.18 -22.99 2.48
N LYS A 214 -0.79 -24.15 2.20
CA LYS A 214 -0.08 -25.26 1.56
C LYS A 214 0.25 -24.90 0.12
N ASP A 215 1.23 -25.60 -0.45
CA ASP A 215 1.64 -25.44 -1.86
C ASP A 215 1.97 -23.98 -2.25
N THR A 216 2.59 -23.25 -1.32
CA THR A 216 2.97 -21.86 -1.48
C THR A 216 4.49 -21.68 -1.42
N LYS A 217 5.06 -21.05 -2.45
CA LYS A 217 6.47 -20.63 -2.45
C LYS A 217 6.55 -19.19 -2.00
N VAL A 218 7.38 -18.88 -1.00
CA VAL A 218 7.51 -17.54 -0.42
C VAL A 218 8.93 -17.01 -0.59
N PHE A 219 9.03 -15.81 -1.15
CA PHE A 219 10.29 -15.10 -1.35
C PHE A 219 10.27 -13.78 -0.60
N ILE A 220 11.41 -13.45 0.02
CA ILE A 220 11.67 -12.17 0.63
C ILE A 220 12.59 -11.40 -0.31
N GLU A 221 12.19 -10.20 -0.70
CA GLU A 221 12.95 -9.37 -1.61
C GLU A 221 13.34 -8.04 -0.96
N LYS A 222 14.44 -7.50 -1.44
CA LYS A 222 15.08 -6.32 -0.89
C LYS A 222 14.72 -5.05 -1.64
N ASP A 223 14.74 -3.93 -0.90
CA ASP A 223 14.71 -2.59 -1.46
C ASP A 223 16.10 -2.20 -2.05
N LEU A 224 16.18 -0.99 -2.61
CA LEU A 224 17.43 -0.46 -3.16
C LEU A 224 18.52 -0.29 -2.10
N SER A 225 18.16 -0.15 -0.83
CA SER A 225 19.08 -0.06 0.31
C SER A 225 19.49 -1.42 0.87
N GLN A 226 19.10 -2.53 0.19
CA GLN A 226 19.41 -3.91 0.57
C GLN A 226 18.75 -4.36 1.89
N ASN A 227 17.70 -3.70 2.35
CA ASN A 227 16.86 -4.17 3.45
C ASN A 227 15.75 -5.07 2.91
N ASP A 228 15.36 -6.07 3.69
CA ASP A 228 14.14 -6.83 3.40
C ASP A 228 12.96 -5.86 3.39
N ARG A 229 12.20 -5.85 2.31
CA ARG A 229 11.12 -4.87 2.10
C ARG A 229 9.86 -5.47 1.51
N TYR A 230 9.97 -6.58 0.80
CA TYR A 230 8.84 -7.18 0.12
C TYR A 230 8.76 -8.67 0.42
N VAL A 231 7.54 -9.17 0.61
CA VAL A 231 7.25 -10.60 0.63
C VAL A 231 6.31 -10.92 -0.53
N PHE A 232 6.73 -11.84 -1.38
CA PHE A 232 5.90 -12.41 -2.44
C PHE A 232 5.64 -13.88 -2.16
N ALA A 233 4.37 -14.27 -2.17
CA ALA A 233 3.96 -15.65 -2.02
C ALA A 233 3.17 -16.11 -3.25
N PHE A 234 3.55 -17.25 -3.79
CA PHE A 234 3.01 -17.84 -5.02
C PHE A 234 2.23 -19.10 -4.64
N TYR A 235 0.91 -18.93 -4.50
CA TYR A 235 -0.02 -20.01 -4.11
C TYR A 235 -0.41 -20.84 -5.32
N ASN A 236 -0.14 -22.16 -5.29
CA ASN A 236 -0.38 -23.10 -6.39
C ASN A 236 0.20 -22.63 -7.75
N ILE A 237 1.24 -21.81 -7.75
CA ILE A 237 1.97 -21.42 -8.95
C ILE A 237 3.26 -22.26 -9.03
N ASN A 238 3.30 -23.14 -10.01
CA ASN A 238 4.49 -23.92 -10.36
C ASN A 238 5.32 -23.13 -11.37
N GLU A 239 6.66 -23.18 -11.21
CA GLU A 239 7.60 -22.63 -12.19
C GLU A 239 7.56 -23.40 -13.51
#